data_7e6697d4d36055d8ddebd2f1b99a3914
#
_entry.id   7e6697d4d36055d8ddebd2f1b99a3914
#
_cell.length_a   1.000
_cell.length_b   1.000
_cell.length_c   1.000
_cell.angle_alpha   90.00
_cell.angle_beta   90.00
_cell.angle_gamma   90.00
#
_symmetry.space_group_name_H-M   'P 1'
#
loop_
_entity.id
_entity.type
_entity.pdbx_description
1 polymer ?
#
loop_
_entity_poly.entity_id
_entity_poly.type
_entity_poly.pdbx_seq_one_letter_code
_entity_poly.pdbx_strand_id
1 'polypeptide(L)'
;MALLARTVAGALLTASFDCSAIVAAEPSAAVSPPTFTSATTPSPDFESLRVKGLNIALPGPQDTIDPDFAGIRSSLAALGIGYIGYTNNNFFDNMLQAERTTFGRQVYNGQKPTFFTNNVMQLTYDLSRYGIPDGQIVLGGIYNFDTWAPGGPNALSLATLSYYQTFLNKLIELKIGYLANAVEFWGPFLAGNLATGIFGPSATIPVELGINAWAWATPAINIKVNGPDGFYNKLGIQRASSPDGPSVEKIDNPTGLKWTTPNSGVLVINEFGYRKEAAPGQLATWVRAAPMFNTSQYIDFALGGRSIGNYAGYFLADQQISQLAPMAGQAARGVYAGVTAMYAPPELNRFSQYYELRLYGIGLLPSRPRDMLSLVVSRNVFSHYLVDAALQQGQLAHDASLSITAGYSAAIAPGIRAGIGLGYTDHPTPVVYTPQTGSAFNILANVIAFW
;
A
#
# COMPACT_ATOMS: atom_id res chain seq x y z
N MET A 1 32.20 11.78 19.10
CA MET A 1 30.92 11.54 19.79
C MET A 1 29.86 12.61 19.48
N ALA A 2 30.13 13.89 19.56
CA ALA A 2 29.10 14.93 19.28
C ALA A 2 28.60 15.01 17.80
N LEU A 3 29.39 14.56 16.84
CA LEU A 3 29.01 14.55 15.41
C LEU A 3 28.10 13.38 15.05
N LEU A 4 28.32 12.20 15.68
CA LEU A 4 27.46 11.02 15.49
C LEU A 4 26.05 11.24 16.06
N ALA A 5 25.94 11.93 17.21
CA ALA A 5 24.64 12.23 17.81
C ALA A 5 23.76 13.15 16.94
N ARG A 6 24.38 14.08 16.17
CA ARG A 6 23.63 14.96 15.26
C ARG A 6 23.12 14.24 14.00
N THR A 7 23.84 13.25 13.50
CA THR A 7 23.45 12.47 12.32
C THR A 7 22.32 11.49 12.66
N VAL A 8 22.36 10.88 13.82
CA VAL A 8 21.31 9.96 14.30
C VAL A 8 20.00 10.72 14.58
N ALA A 9 20.09 11.92 15.21
CA ALA A 9 18.91 12.74 15.47
C ALA A 9 18.23 13.26 14.18
N GLY A 10 19.00 13.53 13.12
CA GLY A 10 18.47 13.96 11.82
C GLY A 10 17.73 12.85 11.05
N ALA A 11 18.20 11.61 11.17
CA ALA A 11 17.57 10.46 10.52
C ALA A 11 16.31 9.95 11.28
N LEU A 12 16.17 10.28 12.55
CA LEU A 12 15.08 9.86 13.42
C LEU A 12 13.74 10.56 13.13
N LEU A 13 13.73 11.64 12.36
CA LEU A 13 12.58 12.55 12.25
C LEU A 13 11.71 12.37 10.99
N THR A 14 12.03 11.47 10.06
CA THR A 14 11.44 11.52 8.71
C THR A 14 10.72 10.27 8.22
N ALA A 15 10.44 9.28 9.03
CA ALA A 15 9.80 8.04 8.56
C ALA A 15 8.44 7.78 9.23
N SER A 16 7.49 8.67 9.02
CA SER A 16 6.08 8.31 9.07
C SER A 16 5.64 8.01 7.64
N PHE A 17 5.61 6.72 7.29
CA PHE A 17 5.11 6.30 5.99
C PHE A 17 3.63 6.04 6.07
N ASP A 18 2.90 6.84 5.34
CA ASP A 18 1.51 6.59 5.05
C ASP A 18 1.39 5.66 3.86
N CYS A 19 1.21 4.38 4.12
CA CYS A 19 0.65 3.48 3.14
C CYS A 19 -0.85 3.73 3.04
N SER A 20 -1.23 4.77 2.30
CA SER A 20 -2.64 4.99 1.99
C SER A 20 -3.16 3.87 1.11
N ALA A 21 -4.24 3.27 1.55
CA ALA A 21 -4.85 2.12 0.90
C ALA A 21 -5.26 2.43 -0.54
N ILE A 22 -4.73 1.68 -1.50
CA ILE A 22 -5.35 1.55 -2.82
C ILE A 22 -6.65 0.77 -2.61
N VAL A 23 -7.75 1.36 -3.04
CA VAL A 23 -9.07 0.73 -2.96
C VAL A 23 -9.11 -0.48 -3.89
N ALA A 24 -9.34 -1.66 -3.36
CA ALA A 24 -9.74 -2.80 -4.17
C ALA A 24 -11.12 -2.52 -4.74
N ALA A 25 -11.24 -2.48 -6.05
CA ALA A 25 -12.51 -2.67 -6.71
C ALA A 25 -12.80 -4.16 -6.73
N GLU A 26 -13.97 -4.56 -6.26
CA GLU A 26 -14.44 -5.92 -6.49
C GLU A 26 -14.54 -6.19 -8.00
N PRO A 27 -14.28 -7.42 -8.45
CA PRO A 27 -14.64 -7.81 -9.80
C PRO A 27 -16.16 -7.65 -9.93
N SER A 28 -16.61 -6.71 -10.77
CA SER A 28 -18.01 -6.53 -11.12
C SER A 28 -18.49 -7.81 -11.81
N ALA A 29 -19.27 -8.61 -11.10
CA ALA A 29 -20.08 -9.63 -11.76
C ALA A 29 -21.16 -8.89 -12.56
N ALA A 30 -21.03 -8.91 -13.89
CA ALA A 30 -21.97 -8.31 -14.80
C ALA A 30 -23.38 -8.90 -14.57
N VAL A 31 -24.27 -8.09 -13.98
CA VAL A 31 -25.68 -8.32 -14.07
C VAL A 31 -26.11 -7.82 -15.44
N SER A 32 -26.44 -8.72 -16.35
CA SER A 32 -26.97 -8.40 -17.67
C SER A 32 -28.31 -7.69 -17.51
N PRO A 33 -28.48 -6.46 -18.02
CA PRO A 33 -29.82 -5.86 -18.18
C PRO A 33 -30.56 -6.53 -19.35
N PRO A 34 -31.90 -6.43 -19.39
CA PRO A 34 -32.68 -7.05 -20.46
C PRO A 34 -32.34 -6.47 -21.84
N THR A 35 -32.17 -7.35 -22.77
CA THR A 35 -31.78 -7.13 -24.17
C THR A 35 -32.75 -6.22 -24.91
N PHE A 36 -32.33 -5.01 -25.25
CA PHE A 36 -32.89 -4.30 -26.41
C PHE A 36 -31.91 -4.54 -27.57
N THR A 37 -32.37 -5.23 -28.60
CA THR A 37 -31.64 -5.51 -29.85
C THR A 37 -31.49 -4.23 -30.66
N SER A 38 -30.45 -3.47 -30.46
CA SER A 38 -29.90 -2.54 -31.44
C SER A 38 -28.65 -3.18 -32.01
N ALA A 39 -28.41 -3.07 -33.30
CA ALA A 39 -27.22 -3.56 -33.98
C ALA A 39 -25.97 -2.90 -33.31
N THR A 40 -25.37 -3.58 -32.38
CA THR A 40 -24.25 -3.08 -31.61
C THR A 40 -22.96 -3.37 -32.35
N THR A 41 -22.24 -2.34 -32.74
CA THR A 41 -20.78 -2.39 -32.88
C THR A 41 -20.25 -3.11 -31.63
N PRO A 42 -19.37 -4.13 -31.75
CA PRO A 42 -18.88 -4.83 -30.58
C PRO A 42 -18.27 -3.81 -29.62
N SER A 43 -18.81 -3.77 -28.40
CA SER A 43 -18.25 -2.94 -27.33
C SER A 43 -16.79 -3.34 -27.13
N PRO A 44 -15.84 -2.40 -27.07
CA PRO A 44 -14.43 -2.72 -26.83
C PRO A 44 -14.30 -3.58 -25.57
N ASP A 45 -13.46 -4.62 -25.62
CA ASP A 45 -13.16 -5.43 -24.45
C ASP A 45 -12.21 -4.66 -23.50
N PHE A 46 -12.80 -3.82 -22.67
CA PHE A 46 -12.08 -3.05 -21.68
C PHE A 46 -11.41 -3.92 -20.62
N GLU A 47 -11.89 -5.12 -20.37
CA GLU A 47 -11.32 -6.02 -19.36
C GLU A 47 -9.91 -6.49 -19.76
N SER A 48 -9.68 -6.75 -21.04
CA SER A 48 -8.35 -7.14 -21.54
C SER A 48 -7.31 -6.03 -21.39
N LEU A 49 -7.76 -4.77 -21.29
CA LEU A 49 -6.94 -3.57 -21.19
C LEU A 49 -6.66 -3.12 -19.75
N ARG A 50 -7.26 -3.75 -18.74
CA ARG A 50 -6.96 -3.43 -17.33
C ARG A 50 -5.50 -3.75 -16.99
N VAL A 51 -4.95 -3.02 -16.02
CA VAL A 51 -3.58 -3.28 -15.53
C VAL A 51 -3.50 -4.69 -14.94
N LYS A 52 -2.64 -5.52 -15.50
CA LYS A 52 -2.44 -6.93 -15.13
C LYS A 52 -1.36 -7.09 -14.05
N GLY A 53 -1.37 -8.22 -13.35
CA GLY A 53 -0.35 -8.62 -12.38
C GLY A 53 -0.38 -7.85 -11.05
N LEU A 54 -1.47 -7.21 -10.71
CA LEU A 54 -1.67 -6.59 -9.40
C LEU A 54 -2.31 -7.58 -8.43
N ASN A 55 -1.93 -7.54 -7.15
CA ASN A 55 -2.58 -8.34 -6.11
C ASN A 55 -4.05 -7.94 -5.92
N ILE A 56 -4.33 -6.66 -6.10
CA ILE A 56 -5.67 -6.09 -6.05
C ILE A 56 -5.90 -5.33 -7.36
N ALA A 57 -6.91 -5.74 -8.10
CA ALA A 57 -7.22 -5.12 -9.38
C ALA A 57 -7.71 -3.68 -9.20
N LEU A 58 -7.26 -2.78 -10.06
CA LEU A 58 -7.84 -1.44 -10.16
C LEU A 58 -9.28 -1.52 -10.70
N PRO A 59 -10.13 -0.52 -10.44
CA PRO A 59 -11.49 -0.46 -10.99
C PRO A 59 -11.51 -0.63 -12.50
N GLY A 60 -12.57 -1.27 -13.01
CA GLY A 60 -12.86 -1.26 -14.44
C GLY A 60 -13.48 0.08 -14.87
N PRO A 61 -13.62 0.34 -16.18
CA PRO A 61 -14.21 1.58 -16.68
C PRO A 61 -15.59 1.91 -16.13
N GLN A 62 -16.42 0.90 -15.91
CA GLN A 62 -17.79 1.07 -15.36
C GLN A 62 -17.79 1.56 -13.90
N ASP A 63 -16.68 1.40 -13.19
CA ASP A 63 -16.47 1.86 -11.81
C ASP A 63 -15.62 3.14 -11.75
N THR A 64 -15.55 3.90 -12.85
CA THR A 64 -14.93 5.24 -12.92
C THR A 64 -15.99 6.33 -13.01
N ILE A 65 -15.60 7.60 -12.76
CA ILE A 65 -16.51 8.77 -12.82
C ILE A 65 -17.18 8.88 -14.18
N ASP A 66 -16.44 8.63 -15.24
CA ASP A 66 -16.94 8.58 -16.60
C ASP A 66 -16.44 7.31 -17.30
N PRO A 67 -17.31 6.33 -17.54
CA PRO A 67 -16.92 5.04 -18.13
C PRO A 67 -16.25 5.14 -19.49
N ASP A 68 -16.62 6.10 -20.32
CA ASP A 68 -16.06 6.24 -21.68
C ASP A 68 -15.36 7.57 -21.94
N PHE A 69 -15.46 8.53 -21.03
CA PHE A 69 -14.84 9.84 -21.15
C PHE A 69 -15.08 10.52 -22.51
N ALA A 70 -16.37 10.67 -22.83
CA ALA A 70 -16.85 11.22 -24.11
C ALA A 70 -16.33 10.47 -25.35
N GLY A 71 -16.18 9.13 -25.28
CA GLY A 71 -15.71 8.30 -26.39
C GLY A 71 -14.19 8.17 -26.50
N ILE A 72 -13.43 8.85 -25.64
CA ILE A 72 -11.96 8.78 -25.66
C ILE A 72 -11.49 7.37 -25.29
N ARG A 73 -12.08 6.75 -24.23
CA ARG A 73 -11.69 5.42 -23.79
C ARG A 73 -11.96 4.37 -24.86
N SER A 74 -13.12 4.43 -25.51
CA SER A 74 -13.46 3.57 -26.65
C SER A 74 -12.50 3.75 -27.84
N SER A 75 -12.15 4.98 -28.15
CA SER A 75 -11.19 5.29 -29.22
C SER A 75 -9.79 4.73 -28.92
N LEU A 76 -9.31 4.88 -27.69
CA LEU A 76 -8.04 4.30 -27.24
C LEU A 76 -8.08 2.76 -27.25
N ALA A 77 -9.18 2.16 -26.80
CA ALA A 77 -9.36 0.73 -26.78
C ALA A 77 -9.32 0.12 -28.20
N ALA A 78 -9.86 0.80 -29.17
CA ALA A 78 -9.74 0.39 -30.60
C ALA A 78 -8.28 0.31 -31.07
N LEU A 79 -7.39 1.09 -30.45
CA LEU A 79 -5.94 1.05 -30.68
C LEU A 79 -5.20 0.04 -29.77
N GLY A 80 -5.92 -0.66 -28.88
CA GLY A 80 -5.34 -1.57 -27.90
C GLY A 80 -4.77 -0.85 -26.68
N ILE A 81 -5.15 0.39 -26.44
CA ILE A 81 -4.69 1.19 -25.32
C ILE A 81 -5.76 1.25 -24.24
N GLY A 82 -5.42 0.81 -23.04
CA GLY A 82 -6.21 1.03 -21.83
C GLY A 82 -5.72 2.26 -21.08
N TYR A 83 -6.61 2.82 -20.28
CA TYR A 83 -6.33 4.01 -19.49
C TYR A 83 -7.04 3.95 -18.15
N ILE A 84 -6.35 4.31 -17.08
CA ILE A 84 -6.93 4.55 -15.77
C ILE A 84 -6.14 5.61 -15.02
N GLY A 85 -6.87 6.54 -14.43
CA GLY A 85 -6.30 7.49 -13.48
C GLY A 85 -7.05 7.44 -12.15
N TYR A 86 -6.38 7.85 -11.08
CA TYR A 86 -7.02 8.09 -9.80
C TYR A 86 -6.32 9.18 -9.01
N THR A 87 -7.11 9.83 -8.17
CA THR A 87 -6.67 10.80 -7.19
C THR A 87 -7.09 10.30 -5.82
N ASN A 88 -6.13 10.20 -4.89
CA ASN A 88 -6.39 9.83 -3.49
C ASN A 88 -5.99 11.01 -2.60
N ASN A 89 -6.97 11.65 -1.99
CA ASN A 89 -6.82 12.79 -1.10
C ASN A 89 -7.04 12.34 0.34
N ASN A 90 -6.15 12.70 1.24
CA ASN A 90 -6.22 12.32 2.65
C ASN A 90 -5.99 13.52 3.54
N PHE A 91 -6.74 13.59 4.61
CA PHE A 91 -6.66 14.61 5.66
C PHE A 91 -6.60 13.96 7.02
N PHE A 92 -5.70 14.47 7.87
CA PHE A 92 -5.50 14.03 9.26
C PHE A 92 -5.37 15.21 10.17
N ASP A 93 -5.96 15.10 11.36
CA ASP A 93 -5.78 16.12 12.39
C ASP A 93 -5.94 15.51 13.79
N ASN A 94 -4.99 15.79 14.68
CA ASN A 94 -5.08 15.41 16.09
C ASN A 94 -6.03 16.34 16.81
N MET A 95 -7.06 15.78 17.42
CA MET A 95 -8.09 16.52 18.16
C MET A 95 -7.64 16.91 19.57
N LEU A 96 -6.54 16.37 20.08
CA LEU A 96 -5.98 16.71 21.39
C LEU A 96 -5.17 18.01 21.28
N GLN A 97 -5.67 19.12 21.81
CA GLN A 97 -5.02 20.44 21.65
C GLN A 97 -3.63 20.52 22.28
N ALA A 98 -3.39 19.83 23.39
CA ALA A 98 -2.09 19.81 24.04
C ALA A 98 -0.97 19.25 23.12
N GLU A 99 -1.34 18.33 22.26
CA GLU A 99 -0.43 17.68 21.31
C GLU A 99 0.00 18.62 20.17
N ARG A 100 -0.76 19.67 19.88
CA ARG A 100 -0.50 20.62 18.80
C ARG A 100 0.60 21.64 19.12
N THR A 101 0.87 21.86 20.40
CA THR A 101 1.70 23.00 20.87
C THR A 101 3.19 22.69 20.97
N THR A 102 3.64 21.50 20.65
CA THR A 102 5.04 21.13 20.84
C THR A 102 5.97 21.75 19.79
N PHE A 103 6.78 22.68 20.22
CA PHE A 103 8.03 23.17 19.59
C PHE A 103 8.02 23.37 18.06
N GLY A 104 6.97 23.97 17.50
CA GLY A 104 7.02 24.47 16.12
C GLY A 104 7.06 23.42 15.01
N ARG A 105 7.77 22.29 15.17
CA ARG A 105 7.95 21.26 14.15
C ARG A 105 7.05 20.04 14.41
N GLN A 106 6.33 19.62 13.38
CA GLN A 106 5.55 18.40 13.40
C GLN A 106 6.48 17.17 13.44
N VAL A 107 6.16 16.16 14.27
CA VAL A 107 6.98 14.95 14.48
C VAL A 107 6.25 13.66 14.12
N TYR A 108 4.93 13.69 13.94
CA TYR A 108 4.15 12.57 13.41
C TYR A 108 3.02 13.09 12.52
N ASN A 109 2.47 12.22 11.68
CA ASN A 109 1.41 12.56 10.75
C ASN A 109 0.11 12.90 11.48
N GLY A 110 -0.53 14.01 11.12
CA GLY A 110 -1.75 14.49 11.76
C GLY A 110 -1.53 15.16 13.13
N GLN A 111 -0.32 15.36 13.64
CA GLN A 111 -0.06 16.18 14.82
C GLN A 111 -0.59 17.62 14.66
N LYS A 112 -0.49 18.12 13.44
CA LYS A 112 -1.16 19.33 12.95
C LYS A 112 -2.01 18.95 11.76
N PRO A 113 -3.00 19.75 11.34
CA PRO A 113 -3.73 19.47 10.12
C PRO A 113 -2.79 19.14 8.98
N THR A 114 -2.86 17.89 8.52
CA THR A 114 -1.99 17.35 7.47
C THR A 114 -2.86 16.90 6.31
N PHE A 115 -2.52 17.35 5.12
CA PHE A 115 -3.16 16.95 3.89
C PHE A 115 -2.11 16.36 2.95
N PHE A 116 -2.44 15.24 2.33
CA PHE A 116 -1.64 14.73 1.23
C PHE A 116 -2.54 14.19 0.10
N THR A 117 -2.02 14.27 -1.12
CA THR A 117 -2.68 13.74 -2.32
C THR A 117 -1.70 12.96 -3.17
N ASN A 118 -2.21 11.86 -3.73
CA ASN A 118 -1.51 11.07 -4.71
C ASN A 118 -2.36 11.03 -5.98
N ASN A 119 -1.79 11.44 -7.08
CA ASN A 119 -2.43 11.45 -8.39
C ASN A 119 -1.66 10.50 -9.30
N VAL A 120 -2.32 9.44 -9.73
CA VAL A 120 -1.72 8.40 -10.57
C VAL A 120 -2.47 8.31 -11.87
N MET A 121 -1.72 8.15 -12.95
CA MET A 121 -2.24 7.90 -14.28
C MET A 121 -1.47 6.76 -14.91
N GLN A 122 -2.18 5.78 -15.48
CA GLN A 122 -1.58 4.61 -16.11
C GLN A 122 -2.20 4.39 -17.49
N LEU A 123 -1.34 4.10 -18.44
CA LEU A 123 -1.68 3.63 -19.78
C LEU A 123 -1.23 2.18 -19.91
N THR A 124 -2.07 1.34 -20.47
CA THR A 124 -1.74 -0.04 -20.82
C THR A 124 -1.76 -0.23 -22.33
N TYR A 125 -0.93 -1.12 -22.83
CA TYR A 125 -0.95 -1.50 -24.24
C TYR A 125 -1.02 -3.01 -24.36
N ASP A 126 -2.06 -3.50 -25.06
CA ASP A 126 -2.30 -4.93 -25.25
C ASP A 126 -1.44 -5.47 -26.40
N LEU A 127 -0.57 -6.45 -26.08
CA LEU A 127 0.32 -7.10 -27.02
C LEU A 127 -0.29 -8.36 -27.68
N SER A 128 -1.49 -8.79 -27.27
CA SER A 128 -2.20 -9.91 -27.90
C SER A 128 -2.42 -9.66 -29.40
N ARG A 129 -2.53 -8.39 -29.77
CA ARG A 129 -2.64 -7.90 -31.16
C ARG A 129 -1.41 -8.26 -32.03
N TYR A 130 -0.29 -8.57 -31.41
CA TYR A 130 0.95 -9.01 -32.10
C TYR A 130 1.24 -10.49 -31.87
N GLY A 131 0.22 -11.26 -31.45
CA GLY A 131 0.38 -12.70 -31.20
C GLY A 131 1.11 -13.03 -29.89
N ILE A 132 1.12 -12.09 -28.93
CA ILE A 132 1.65 -12.30 -27.57
C ILE A 132 0.47 -12.37 -26.60
N PRO A 133 -0.16 -13.52 -26.38
CA PRO A 133 -1.36 -13.66 -25.55
C PRO A 133 -1.08 -13.20 -24.11
N ASP A 134 -2.03 -12.45 -23.53
CA ASP A 134 -1.91 -11.83 -22.21
C ASP A 134 -0.76 -10.82 -22.04
N GLY A 135 0.08 -10.61 -23.05
CA GLY A 135 1.18 -9.66 -23.02
C GLY A 135 0.68 -8.22 -22.87
N GLN A 136 1.29 -7.44 -21.96
CA GLN A 136 0.90 -6.06 -21.71
C GLN A 136 2.12 -5.19 -21.36
N ILE A 137 2.17 -3.98 -21.94
CA ILE A 137 3.08 -2.92 -21.47
C ILE A 137 2.25 -1.96 -20.64
N VAL A 138 2.79 -1.50 -19.53
CA VAL A 138 2.18 -0.47 -18.67
C VAL A 138 3.14 0.69 -18.49
N LEU A 139 2.68 1.90 -18.75
CA LEU A 139 3.36 3.15 -18.44
C LEU A 139 2.51 3.96 -17.50
N GLY A 140 3.05 4.37 -16.36
CA GLY A 140 2.33 5.18 -15.38
C GLY A 140 3.18 6.27 -14.77
N GLY A 141 2.58 7.44 -14.57
CA GLY A 141 3.13 8.56 -13.82
C GLY A 141 2.40 8.75 -12.49
N ILE A 142 3.12 9.31 -11.52
CA ILE A 142 2.57 9.71 -10.23
C ILE A 142 3.02 11.11 -9.86
N TYR A 143 2.12 11.89 -9.31
CA TYR A 143 2.38 13.17 -8.68
C TYR A 143 1.86 13.16 -7.25
N ASN A 144 2.73 13.49 -6.30
CA ASN A 144 2.40 13.56 -4.88
C ASN A 144 2.54 14.98 -4.38
N PHE A 145 1.68 15.36 -3.46
CA PHE A 145 1.78 16.59 -2.68
C PHE A 145 1.47 16.29 -1.22
N ASP A 146 2.23 16.84 -0.31
CA ASP A 146 2.09 16.67 1.13
C ASP A 146 2.40 18.00 1.83
N THR A 147 1.62 18.34 2.84
CA THR A 147 1.79 19.58 3.61
C THR A 147 2.81 19.45 4.72
N TRP A 148 3.30 18.26 5.01
CA TRP A 148 4.27 18.02 6.07
C TRP A 148 5.54 17.30 5.58
N ALA A 149 5.48 15.98 5.46
CA ALA A 149 6.62 15.16 5.07
C ALA A 149 6.21 14.25 3.92
N PRO A 150 6.58 14.60 2.70
CA PRO A 150 6.15 13.83 1.55
C PRO A 150 6.67 12.41 1.61
N GLY A 151 5.75 11.44 1.51
CA GLY A 151 6.05 10.03 1.41
C GLY A 151 6.65 9.63 0.06
N GLY A 152 6.75 10.57 -0.88
CA GLY A 152 7.29 10.39 -2.22
C GLY A 152 7.79 11.68 -2.84
N PRO A 153 8.26 11.64 -4.10
CA PRO A 153 8.71 12.84 -4.81
C PRO A 153 7.56 13.86 -4.92
N ASN A 154 7.84 15.14 -4.61
CA ASN A 154 6.90 16.25 -4.82
C ASN A 154 6.91 16.72 -6.29
N ALA A 155 7.16 15.82 -7.22
CA ALA A 155 7.21 16.10 -8.64
C ALA A 155 6.57 14.92 -9.39
N LEU A 156 6.35 15.10 -10.67
CA LEU A 156 5.94 13.99 -11.52
C LEU A 156 7.08 12.98 -11.59
N SER A 157 6.79 11.76 -11.19
CA SER A 157 7.73 10.62 -11.20
C SER A 157 7.11 9.39 -11.84
N LEU A 158 7.94 8.40 -12.12
CA LEU A 158 7.53 7.14 -12.68
C LEU A 158 6.78 6.32 -11.61
N ALA A 159 5.52 5.98 -11.86
CA ALA A 159 4.76 5.02 -11.05
C ALA A 159 5.02 3.59 -11.51
N THR A 160 5.12 3.35 -12.82
CA THR A 160 5.45 2.07 -13.42
C THR A 160 5.88 2.23 -14.86
N LEU A 161 6.82 1.39 -15.30
CA LEU A 161 7.10 1.10 -16.70
C LEU A 161 7.42 -0.38 -16.77
N SER A 162 6.45 -1.20 -17.16
CA SER A 162 6.57 -2.63 -17.00
C SER A 162 6.03 -3.41 -18.20
N TYR A 163 6.60 -4.59 -18.40
CA TYR A 163 6.08 -5.64 -19.23
C TYR A 163 5.50 -6.74 -18.37
N TYR A 164 4.31 -7.23 -18.72
CA TYR A 164 3.64 -8.37 -18.10
C TYR A 164 3.35 -9.44 -19.14
N GLN A 165 3.51 -10.71 -18.78
CA GLN A 165 3.21 -11.86 -19.62
C GLN A 165 2.84 -13.07 -18.78
N THR A 166 1.92 -13.90 -19.27
CA THR A 166 1.65 -15.22 -18.73
C THR A 166 2.21 -16.32 -19.65
N PHE A 167 2.56 -17.45 -19.05
CA PHE A 167 3.07 -18.62 -19.74
C PHE A 167 2.39 -19.89 -19.22
N LEU A 168 2.44 -20.98 -20.01
CA LEU A 168 1.97 -22.31 -19.63
C LEU A 168 0.52 -22.28 -19.09
N ASN A 169 -0.40 -21.72 -19.86
CA ASN A 169 -1.81 -21.56 -19.46
C ASN A 169 -1.99 -20.82 -18.13
N LYS A 170 -1.28 -19.71 -17.95
CA LYS A 170 -1.29 -18.87 -16.75
C LYS A 170 -0.70 -19.54 -15.50
N LEU A 171 0.01 -20.65 -15.64
CA LEU A 171 0.76 -21.25 -14.55
C LEU A 171 1.85 -20.30 -14.06
N ILE A 172 2.53 -19.60 -14.98
CA ILE A 172 3.59 -18.66 -14.67
C ILE A 172 3.16 -17.26 -15.12
N GLU A 173 3.31 -16.28 -14.23
CA GLU A 173 3.17 -14.87 -14.53
C GLU A 173 4.54 -14.19 -14.36
N LEU A 174 4.97 -13.43 -15.34
CA LEU A 174 6.19 -12.62 -15.32
C LEU A 174 5.80 -11.14 -15.39
N LYS A 175 6.40 -10.32 -14.52
CA LYS A 175 6.35 -8.86 -14.61
C LYS A 175 7.76 -8.30 -14.42
N ILE A 176 8.23 -7.49 -15.36
CA ILE A 176 9.58 -6.94 -15.37
C ILE A 176 9.56 -5.47 -15.76
N GLY A 177 10.44 -4.67 -15.17
CA GLY A 177 10.60 -3.26 -15.46
C GLY A 177 10.75 -2.41 -14.21
N TYR A 178 10.15 -1.24 -14.19
CA TYR A 178 10.05 -0.38 -13.03
C TYR A 178 8.71 -0.64 -12.33
N LEU A 179 8.76 -1.22 -11.12
CA LEU A 179 7.59 -1.69 -10.40
C LEU A 179 7.49 -1.03 -9.02
N ALA A 180 6.27 -0.78 -8.57
CA ALA A 180 5.98 -0.40 -7.19
C ALA A 180 5.61 -1.67 -6.38
N ASN A 181 6.60 -2.41 -5.90
CA ASN A 181 6.42 -3.73 -5.30
C ASN A 181 5.64 -3.74 -3.99
N ALA A 182 5.47 -2.61 -3.33
CA ALA A 182 4.58 -2.53 -2.18
C ALA A 182 3.14 -2.96 -2.49
N VAL A 183 2.63 -2.64 -3.70
CA VAL A 183 1.27 -3.05 -4.13
C VAL A 183 1.21 -4.46 -4.68
N GLU A 184 2.36 -5.09 -4.92
CA GLU A 184 2.45 -6.43 -5.49
C GLU A 184 2.75 -7.53 -4.46
N PHE A 185 3.27 -7.17 -3.29
CA PHE A 185 3.60 -8.11 -2.21
C PHE A 185 2.85 -7.73 -0.94
N TRP A 186 3.49 -7.02 -0.06
CA TRP A 186 2.94 -6.62 1.22
C TRP A 186 1.63 -5.82 1.07
N GLY A 187 1.58 -4.76 0.30
CA GLY A 187 0.45 -3.98 -0.18
C GLY A 187 -0.69 -3.60 0.78
N PRO A 188 -1.45 -2.60 0.44
CA PRO A 188 -2.63 -2.20 1.21
C PRO A 188 -3.72 -3.28 1.12
N PHE A 189 -4.23 -3.67 2.23
CA PHE A 189 -4.97 -4.89 2.36
C PHE A 189 -6.45 -4.72 2.42
N LEU A 190 -6.87 -3.61 2.91
CA LEU A 190 -8.28 -3.36 3.15
C LEU A 190 -8.71 -2.22 2.25
N ALA A 191 -9.06 -2.57 1.04
CA ALA A 191 -9.65 -1.71 0.06
C ALA A 191 -10.35 -0.47 0.64
N GLY A 192 -9.67 0.67 0.66
CA GLY A 192 -10.20 1.91 1.21
C GLY A 192 -10.40 1.92 2.72
N ASN A 193 -9.79 1.01 3.44
CA ASN A 193 -9.80 1.08 4.89
C ASN A 193 -8.78 2.11 5.37
N LEU A 194 -9.28 3.19 5.94
CA LEU A 194 -8.46 4.24 6.57
C LEU A 194 -7.76 3.77 7.83
N ALA A 195 -8.14 2.62 8.36
CA ALA A 195 -7.71 2.17 9.67
C ALA A 195 -6.31 1.56 9.67
N THR A 196 -5.82 1.04 8.54
CA THR A 196 -4.51 0.43 8.51
C THR A 196 -3.41 1.43 8.23
N GLY A 197 -2.52 1.61 9.20
CA GLY A 197 -1.23 2.25 8.98
C GLY A 197 -1.23 3.76 8.77
N ILE A 198 -2.35 4.44 8.99
CA ILE A 198 -2.45 5.86 8.67
C ILE A 198 -1.93 6.74 9.81
N PHE A 199 -1.99 6.29 11.05
CA PHE A 199 -1.60 7.09 12.20
C PHE A 199 -0.44 6.50 12.97
N GLY A 200 0.41 7.39 13.41
CA GLY A 200 1.55 7.05 14.21
C GLY A 200 2.48 6.05 13.52
N PRO A 201 3.28 5.30 14.26
CA PRO A 201 4.07 4.23 13.71
C PRO A 201 3.17 3.15 13.11
N SER A 202 3.35 2.88 11.81
CA SER A 202 2.59 1.88 11.06
C SER A 202 3.51 0.71 10.64
N ALA A 203 2.96 -0.29 9.92
CA ALA A 203 3.70 -1.45 9.43
C ALA A 203 4.80 -1.06 8.44
N THR A 204 5.88 -0.48 8.90
CA THR A 204 6.98 0.04 8.08
C THR A 204 8.10 -0.96 7.85
N ILE A 205 8.09 -2.13 8.50
CA ILE A 205 9.16 -3.13 8.39
C ILE A 205 9.53 -3.48 6.94
N PRO A 206 8.57 -3.79 6.03
CA PRO A 206 8.93 -4.05 4.64
C PRO A 206 9.56 -2.84 3.94
N VAL A 207 9.16 -1.63 4.31
CA VAL A 207 9.70 -0.38 3.74
C VAL A 207 11.10 -0.11 4.29
N GLU A 208 11.33 -0.31 5.59
CA GLU A 208 12.67 -0.22 6.19
C GLU A 208 13.62 -1.24 5.59
N LEU A 209 13.10 -2.42 5.22
CA LEU A 209 13.88 -3.43 4.52
C LEU A 209 14.11 -3.10 3.04
N GLY A 210 13.60 -1.98 2.53
CA GLY A 210 13.88 -1.48 1.19
C GLY A 210 12.86 -1.87 0.14
N ILE A 211 11.66 -2.36 0.52
CA ILE A 211 10.57 -2.41 -0.44
C ILE A 211 10.21 -0.96 -0.79
N ASN A 212 10.09 -0.67 -2.08
CA ASN A 212 9.67 0.66 -2.49
C ASN A 212 8.21 0.89 -2.11
N ALA A 213 7.94 1.98 -1.43
CA ALA A 213 6.57 2.45 -1.28
C ALA A 213 5.95 2.68 -2.67
N TRP A 214 4.63 2.53 -2.77
CA TRP A 214 3.91 2.68 -4.04
C TRP A 214 4.05 4.06 -4.70
N ALA A 215 4.64 5.01 -4.01
CA ALA A 215 4.86 6.38 -4.49
C ALA A 215 5.94 6.50 -5.56
N TRP A 216 6.82 5.52 -5.71
CA TRP A 216 7.81 5.46 -6.79
C TRP A 216 8.20 4.03 -7.16
N ALA A 217 8.54 3.85 -8.42
CA ALA A 217 8.96 2.58 -8.96
C ALA A 217 10.47 2.36 -8.79
N THR A 218 10.87 1.10 -8.74
CA THR A 218 12.27 0.68 -8.81
C THR A 218 12.43 -0.41 -9.87
N PRO A 219 13.63 -0.57 -10.48
CA PRO A 219 13.91 -1.71 -11.33
C PRO A 219 13.64 -3.01 -10.59
N ALA A 220 12.81 -3.88 -11.17
CA ALA A 220 12.39 -5.12 -10.54
C ALA A 220 11.99 -6.21 -11.55
N ILE A 221 12.01 -7.44 -11.09
CA ILE A 221 11.41 -8.59 -11.76
C ILE A 221 10.59 -9.37 -10.74
N ASN A 222 9.34 -9.68 -11.08
CA ASN A 222 8.45 -10.54 -10.31
C ASN A 222 8.06 -11.77 -11.14
N ILE A 223 8.17 -12.93 -10.53
CA ILE A 223 7.73 -14.20 -11.12
C ILE A 223 6.75 -14.83 -10.15
N LYS A 224 5.54 -15.09 -10.62
CA LYS A 224 4.51 -15.79 -9.83
C LYS A 224 4.21 -17.12 -10.47
N VAL A 225 4.19 -18.18 -9.67
CA VAL A 225 3.77 -19.51 -10.06
C VAL A 225 2.43 -19.79 -9.38
N ASN A 226 1.40 -20.00 -10.18
CA ASN A 226 0.05 -20.35 -9.68
C ASN A 226 -0.05 -21.85 -9.52
N GLY A 227 -0.24 -22.32 -8.30
CA GLY A 227 -0.47 -23.73 -7.98
C GLY A 227 -1.95 -24.09 -8.06
N PRO A 228 -2.28 -25.36 -7.77
CA PRO A 228 -3.67 -25.81 -7.68
C PRO A 228 -4.41 -25.16 -6.49
N ASP A 229 -5.73 -25.13 -6.58
CA ASP A 229 -6.64 -24.78 -5.48
C ASP A 229 -6.42 -23.39 -4.84
N GLY A 230 -5.75 -22.47 -5.53
CA GLY A 230 -5.50 -21.11 -5.02
C GLY A 230 -4.15 -20.93 -4.33
N PHE A 231 -3.30 -21.96 -4.27
CA PHE A 231 -1.91 -21.78 -3.83
C PHE A 231 -1.09 -21.03 -4.88
N TYR A 232 -0.13 -20.24 -4.42
CA TYR A 232 0.84 -19.59 -5.29
C TYR A 232 2.18 -19.36 -4.58
N ASN A 233 3.22 -19.22 -5.39
CA ASN A 233 4.50 -18.66 -4.97
C ASN A 233 4.85 -17.47 -5.84
N LYS A 234 5.32 -16.39 -5.23
CA LYS A 234 5.72 -15.16 -5.93
C LYS A 234 7.12 -14.74 -5.47
N LEU A 235 8.07 -14.79 -6.39
CA LEU A 235 9.43 -14.29 -6.21
C LEU A 235 9.53 -12.87 -6.78
N GLY A 236 10.04 -11.93 -5.99
CA GLY A 236 10.39 -10.58 -6.42
C GLY A 236 11.86 -10.30 -6.17
N ILE A 237 12.52 -9.72 -7.16
CA ILE A 237 13.88 -9.19 -7.05
C ILE A 237 13.85 -7.75 -7.52
N GLN A 238 14.29 -6.82 -6.68
CA GLN A 238 14.26 -5.39 -7.01
C GLN A 238 15.51 -4.66 -6.52
N ARG A 239 15.78 -3.50 -7.09
CA ARG A 239 16.62 -2.53 -6.41
C ARG A 239 15.94 -2.14 -5.09
N ALA A 240 16.63 -2.28 -3.99
CA ALA A 240 16.11 -1.81 -2.70
C ALA A 240 16.01 -0.27 -2.69
N SER A 241 15.01 0.27 -2.02
CA SER A 241 15.02 1.67 -1.63
C SER A 241 16.18 1.94 -0.67
N SER A 242 16.70 3.17 -0.66
CA SER A 242 17.82 3.52 0.22
C SER A 242 17.44 3.28 1.69
N PRO A 243 18.26 2.55 2.46
CA PRO A 243 18.06 2.36 3.91
C PRO A 243 18.19 3.67 4.71
N ASP A 244 18.71 4.74 4.10
CA ASP A 244 18.80 6.07 4.71
C ASP A 244 17.46 6.83 4.63
N GLY A 245 16.45 6.19 4.07
CA GLY A 245 15.07 6.65 4.09
C GLY A 245 14.62 7.40 2.84
N PRO A 246 13.34 7.77 2.78
CA PRO A 246 12.72 8.34 1.60
C PRO A 246 13.25 9.71 1.20
N SER A 247 13.73 10.48 2.15
CA SER A 247 14.34 11.78 1.85
C SER A 247 15.55 11.63 0.94
N VAL A 248 16.34 10.57 1.11
CA VAL A 248 17.48 10.25 0.24
C VAL A 248 16.98 9.80 -1.15
N GLU A 249 16.02 8.91 -1.22
CA GLU A 249 15.40 8.51 -2.49
C GLU A 249 14.84 9.73 -3.24
N LYS A 250 14.13 10.62 -2.55
CA LYS A 250 13.54 11.82 -3.13
C LYS A 250 14.59 12.75 -3.74
N ILE A 251 15.73 12.94 -3.08
CA ILE A 251 16.80 13.82 -3.53
C ILE A 251 17.59 13.17 -4.66
N ASP A 252 17.99 11.92 -4.48
CA ASP A 252 18.86 11.23 -5.43
C ASP A 252 18.12 10.64 -6.62
N ASN A 253 16.84 10.28 -6.48
CA ASN A 253 16.04 9.64 -7.53
C ASN A 253 14.65 10.28 -7.70
N PRO A 254 14.57 11.61 -7.94
CA PRO A 254 13.29 12.33 -7.96
C PRO A 254 12.32 11.86 -9.05
N THR A 255 12.84 11.27 -10.12
CA THR A 255 12.02 10.76 -11.24
C THR A 255 11.67 9.28 -11.16
N GLY A 256 12.29 8.53 -10.22
CA GLY A 256 12.11 7.08 -10.12
C GLY A 256 12.94 6.26 -11.12
N LEU A 257 13.81 6.87 -11.94
CA LEU A 257 14.50 6.19 -13.04
C LEU A 257 15.90 5.68 -12.69
N LYS A 258 16.47 6.05 -11.54
CA LYS A 258 17.83 5.63 -11.19
C LYS A 258 17.91 4.13 -10.81
N TRP A 259 18.95 3.49 -11.29
CA TRP A 259 19.28 2.10 -10.97
C TRP A 259 19.99 1.94 -9.63
N THR A 260 20.60 2.98 -9.12
CA THR A 260 21.32 2.97 -7.84
C THR A 260 20.99 4.22 -7.05
N THR A 261 20.89 4.09 -5.73
CA THR A 261 20.79 5.19 -4.76
C THR A 261 21.75 4.93 -3.61
N PRO A 262 22.09 5.92 -2.80
CA PRO A 262 23.04 5.74 -1.71
C PRO A 262 22.71 4.55 -0.81
N ASN A 263 23.72 3.73 -0.53
CA ASN A 263 23.67 2.56 0.34
C ASN A 263 22.64 1.47 -0.06
N SER A 264 21.97 1.62 -1.20
CA SER A 264 21.00 0.66 -1.70
C SER A 264 21.68 -0.55 -2.35
N GLY A 265 21.11 -1.72 -2.13
CA GLY A 265 21.48 -2.99 -2.74
C GLY A 265 20.30 -3.63 -3.46
N VAL A 266 20.21 -4.94 -3.38
CA VAL A 266 19.16 -5.76 -3.97
C VAL A 266 18.29 -6.33 -2.86
N LEU A 267 16.97 -6.18 -3.01
CA LEU A 267 15.96 -6.82 -2.17
C LEU A 267 15.39 -8.03 -2.91
N VAL A 268 15.36 -9.17 -2.22
CA VAL A 268 14.70 -10.41 -2.66
C VAL A 268 13.54 -10.71 -1.72
N ILE A 269 12.37 -10.96 -2.26
CA ILE A 269 11.14 -11.32 -1.54
C ILE A 269 10.60 -12.61 -2.13
N ASN A 270 10.26 -13.59 -1.30
CA ASN A 270 9.62 -14.81 -1.77
C ASN A 270 8.33 -15.07 -0.98
N GLU A 271 7.18 -14.71 -1.58
CA GLU A 271 5.87 -14.86 -0.96
C GLU A 271 5.23 -16.20 -1.33
N PHE A 272 4.85 -16.95 -0.32
CA PHE A 272 3.97 -18.12 -0.42
C PHE A 272 2.58 -17.70 0.00
N GLY A 273 1.58 -17.99 -0.81
CA GLY A 273 0.22 -17.60 -0.54
C GLY A 273 -0.82 -18.64 -0.92
N TYR A 274 -1.97 -18.50 -0.27
CA TYR A 274 -3.18 -19.22 -0.57
C TYR A 274 -4.33 -18.23 -0.66
N ARG A 275 -5.03 -18.19 -1.79
CA ARG A 275 -6.12 -17.25 -2.02
C ARG A 275 -7.33 -17.94 -2.63
N LYS A 276 -8.47 -17.81 -1.97
CA LYS A 276 -9.80 -18.11 -2.50
C LYS A 276 -10.63 -16.86 -2.52
N GLU A 277 -11.23 -16.58 -3.66
CA GLU A 277 -12.20 -15.48 -3.79
C GLU A 277 -13.56 -15.91 -3.21
N ALA A 278 -14.33 -14.92 -2.77
CA ALA A 278 -15.70 -15.16 -2.34
C ALA A 278 -16.57 -15.63 -3.51
N ALA A 279 -17.30 -16.74 -3.32
CA ALA A 279 -18.32 -17.22 -4.23
C ALA A 279 -19.57 -17.61 -3.43
N PRO A 280 -20.74 -17.77 -4.05
CA PRO A 280 -21.94 -18.19 -3.33
C PRO A 280 -21.70 -19.48 -2.54
N GLY A 281 -21.80 -19.40 -1.20
CA GLY A 281 -21.51 -20.52 -0.30
C GLY A 281 -20.02 -20.80 -0.05
N GLN A 282 -19.10 -20.06 -0.69
CA GLN A 282 -17.65 -20.13 -0.47
C GLN A 282 -17.17 -18.83 0.16
N LEU A 283 -16.57 -18.92 1.33
CA LEU A 283 -15.98 -17.79 2.02
C LEU A 283 -14.62 -17.41 1.41
N ALA A 284 -14.35 -16.10 1.29
CA ALA A 284 -13.05 -15.62 0.88
C ALA A 284 -11.97 -15.91 1.92
N THR A 285 -10.80 -16.31 1.45
CA THR A 285 -9.62 -16.57 2.29
C THR A 285 -8.39 -16.07 1.57
N TRP A 286 -7.53 -15.33 2.26
CA TRP A 286 -6.22 -14.95 1.72
C TRP A 286 -5.16 -15.03 2.82
N VAL A 287 -4.29 -16.02 2.73
CA VAL A 287 -3.17 -16.23 3.65
C VAL A 287 -1.87 -16.15 2.89
N ARG A 288 -0.88 -15.43 3.43
CA ARG A 288 0.43 -15.30 2.81
C ARG A 288 1.53 -15.06 3.82
N ALA A 289 2.73 -15.53 3.48
CA ALA A 289 3.93 -15.30 4.25
C ALA A 289 5.13 -15.10 3.32
N ALA A 290 6.04 -14.20 3.69
CA ALA A 290 7.23 -13.98 2.91
C ALA A 290 8.47 -13.72 3.78
N PRO A 291 9.55 -14.48 3.60
CA PRO A 291 10.90 -14.05 3.94
C PRO A 291 11.37 -13.00 2.94
N MET A 292 12.18 -12.06 3.45
CA MET A 292 12.78 -10.96 2.71
C MET A 292 14.26 -10.85 3.06
N PHE A 293 15.10 -10.62 2.06
CA PHE A 293 16.55 -10.44 2.22
C PHE A 293 17.03 -9.24 1.42
N ASN A 294 17.88 -8.43 2.01
CA ASN A 294 18.40 -7.22 1.37
C ASN A 294 19.91 -7.11 1.55
N THR A 295 20.61 -6.75 0.49
CA THR A 295 22.07 -6.59 0.46
C THR A 295 22.55 -5.16 0.69
N SER A 296 21.66 -4.23 1.03
CA SER A 296 21.97 -2.81 1.31
C SER A 296 22.85 -2.63 2.56
N GLN A 297 23.39 -1.41 2.74
CA GLN A 297 24.21 -1.04 3.88
C GLN A 297 23.39 -0.29 4.94
N TYR A 298 23.01 -0.98 5.99
CA TYR A 298 22.19 -0.45 7.08
C TYR A 298 23.01 0.18 8.19
N ILE A 299 22.44 1.17 8.89
CA ILE A 299 23.00 1.64 10.16
C ILE A 299 22.87 0.51 11.18
N ASP A 300 23.97 0.19 11.85
CA ASP A 300 24.00 -0.81 12.91
C ASP A 300 23.82 -0.13 14.27
N PHE A 301 22.68 -0.34 14.90
CA PHE A 301 22.34 0.29 16.18
C PHE A 301 23.04 -0.38 17.37
N ALA A 302 23.50 -1.62 17.21
CA ALA A 302 24.19 -2.37 18.25
C ALA A 302 25.69 -2.06 18.28
N LEU A 303 26.34 -2.05 17.10
CA LEU A 303 27.77 -1.92 16.97
C LEU A 303 28.21 -0.50 16.60
N GLY A 304 27.30 0.31 16.08
CA GLY A 304 27.61 1.58 15.44
C GLY A 304 28.17 1.39 14.02
N GLY A 305 28.16 2.46 13.24
CA GLY A 305 28.61 2.37 11.85
C GLY A 305 27.56 1.74 10.92
N ARG A 306 28.01 0.94 9.95
CA ARG A 306 27.14 0.26 8.98
C ARG A 306 27.47 -1.22 8.84
N SER A 307 26.42 -2.02 8.68
CA SER A 307 26.48 -3.45 8.36
C SER A 307 25.85 -3.72 7.00
N ILE A 308 26.41 -4.68 6.26
CA ILE A 308 25.90 -5.11 4.96
C ILE A 308 24.90 -6.24 5.19
N GLY A 309 23.75 -6.11 4.55
CA GLY A 309 22.70 -7.12 4.59
C GLY A 309 21.70 -6.89 5.72
N ASN A 310 20.47 -7.30 5.47
CA ASN A 310 19.37 -7.26 6.42
C ASN A 310 18.33 -8.32 6.02
N TYR A 311 17.45 -8.70 6.94
CA TYR A 311 16.35 -9.62 6.63
C TYR A 311 15.10 -9.25 7.42
N ALA A 312 13.97 -9.69 6.93
CA ALA A 312 12.70 -9.60 7.63
C ALA A 312 11.75 -10.72 7.16
N GLY A 313 10.62 -10.80 7.80
CA GLY A 313 9.54 -11.65 7.34
C GLY A 313 8.18 -11.09 7.73
N TYR A 314 7.16 -11.46 6.96
CA TYR A 314 5.79 -11.15 7.30
C TYR A 314 4.88 -12.37 7.14
N PHE A 315 3.81 -12.34 7.91
CA PHE A 315 2.66 -13.21 7.80
C PHE A 315 1.40 -12.35 7.81
N LEU A 316 0.49 -12.58 6.85
CA LEU A 316 -0.81 -11.92 6.77
C LEU A 316 -1.89 -12.96 6.47
N ALA A 317 -3.02 -12.83 7.15
CA ALA A 317 -4.19 -13.66 6.87
C ALA A 317 -5.45 -12.81 6.96
N ASP A 318 -6.34 -12.97 5.99
CA ASP A 318 -7.68 -12.42 5.96
C ASP A 318 -8.68 -13.52 5.65
N GLN A 319 -9.73 -13.63 6.46
CA GLN A 319 -10.77 -14.62 6.34
C GLN A 319 -12.15 -13.97 6.39
N GLN A 320 -12.98 -14.21 5.39
CA GLN A 320 -14.41 -13.95 5.51
C GLN A 320 -14.99 -14.93 6.52
N ILE A 321 -15.59 -14.44 7.61
CA ILE A 321 -16.15 -15.26 8.68
C ILE A 321 -17.65 -15.44 8.54
N SER A 322 -18.33 -14.53 7.83
CA SER A 322 -19.74 -14.69 7.47
C SER A 322 -20.01 -14.04 6.12
N GLN A 323 -20.91 -14.63 5.35
CA GLN A 323 -21.36 -14.14 4.05
C GLN A 323 -22.80 -13.63 4.18
N LEU A 324 -23.05 -12.38 3.77
CA LEU A 324 -24.38 -11.79 3.71
C LEU A 324 -24.92 -11.97 2.29
N ALA A 325 -26.16 -12.50 2.16
CA ALA A 325 -26.79 -12.73 0.87
C ALA A 325 -25.83 -13.41 -0.13
N PRO A 326 -25.56 -14.71 0.00
CA PRO A 326 -24.55 -15.44 -0.78
C PRO A 326 -24.99 -15.69 -2.22
N MET A 327 -25.29 -14.61 -2.95
CA MET A 327 -25.71 -14.60 -4.34
C MET A 327 -24.56 -14.18 -5.25
N ALA A 328 -24.63 -14.56 -6.52
CA ALA A 328 -23.70 -14.11 -7.54
C ALA A 328 -23.58 -12.57 -7.54
N GLY A 329 -22.37 -12.05 -7.61
CA GLY A 329 -22.07 -10.62 -7.54
C GLY A 329 -22.19 -9.97 -6.16
N GLN A 330 -22.57 -10.72 -5.12
CA GLN A 330 -22.67 -10.25 -3.73
C GLN A 330 -21.92 -11.12 -2.72
N ALA A 331 -21.22 -12.14 -3.19
CA ALA A 331 -20.54 -13.12 -2.32
C ALA A 331 -19.47 -12.50 -1.41
N ALA A 332 -18.87 -11.39 -1.80
CA ALA A 332 -17.90 -10.65 -0.99
C ALA A 332 -18.54 -9.86 0.17
N ARG A 333 -19.87 -9.68 0.19
CA ARG A 333 -20.54 -9.01 1.31
C ARG A 333 -20.51 -9.88 2.56
N GLY A 334 -20.16 -9.27 3.67
CA GLY A 334 -20.11 -9.99 4.94
C GLY A 334 -19.10 -9.43 5.91
N VAL A 335 -18.78 -10.22 6.91
CA VAL A 335 -17.82 -9.89 7.97
C VAL A 335 -16.52 -10.64 7.73
N TYR A 336 -15.42 -9.97 7.95
CA TYR A 336 -14.06 -10.46 7.79
C TYR A 336 -13.25 -10.24 9.06
N ALA A 337 -12.33 -11.13 9.32
CA ALA A 337 -11.29 -10.97 10.33
C ALA A 337 -9.92 -11.16 9.69
N GLY A 338 -8.91 -10.44 10.16
CA GLY A 338 -7.56 -10.56 9.65
C GLY A 338 -6.51 -10.32 10.71
N VAL A 339 -5.33 -10.85 10.45
CA VAL A 339 -4.15 -10.70 11.31
C VAL A 339 -2.93 -10.38 10.47
N THR A 340 -2.00 -9.63 11.04
CA THR A 340 -0.65 -9.40 10.49
C THR A 340 0.37 -9.60 11.59
N ALA A 341 1.49 -10.26 11.28
CA ALA A 341 2.67 -10.32 12.11
C ALA A 341 3.91 -10.09 11.23
N MET A 342 4.83 -9.25 11.69
CA MET A 342 6.09 -8.97 11.00
C MET A 342 7.24 -8.95 12.00
N TYR A 343 8.42 -9.32 11.52
CA TYR A 343 9.66 -9.29 12.30
C TYR A 343 10.83 -8.82 11.44
N ALA A 344 11.72 -8.02 12.04
CA ALA A 344 13.03 -7.66 11.52
C ALA A 344 14.04 -7.55 12.69
N PRO A 345 15.34 -7.81 12.49
CA PRO A 345 16.35 -7.74 13.55
C PRO A 345 16.46 -6.32 14.10
N PRO A 346 16.41 -6.15 15.43
CA PRO A 346 16.41 -4.82 16.07
C PRO A 346 17.75 -4.08 15.94
N GLU A 347 18.84 -4.78 15.59
CA GLU A 347 20.16 -4.19 15.35
C GLU A 347 20.18 -3.28 14.13
N LEU A 348 19.34 -3.59 13.11
CA LEU A 348 19.37 -2.95 11.80
C LEU A 348 18.07 -2.23 11.45
N ASN A 349 17.02 -2.41 12.24
CA ASN A 349 15.70 -1.88 11.97
C ASN A 349 15.16 -1.11 13.16
N ARG A 350 14.57 0.05 12.91
CA ARG A 350 13.90 0.85 13.94
C ARG A 350 12.67 0.14 14.46
N PHE A 351 11.88 -0.43 13.54
CA PHE A 351 10.72 -1.26 13.85
C PHE A 351 11.17 -2.72 13.80
N SER A 352 11.16 -3.38 14.95
CA SER A 352 11.60 -4.78 15.06
C SER A 352 10.45 -5.77 14.95
N GLN A 353 9.24 -5.37 15.36
CA GLN A 353 8.05 -6.22 15.27
C GLN A 353 6.82 -5.38 14.98
N TYR A 354 5.87 -5.98 14.27
CA TYR A 354 4.54 -5.42 14.04
C TYR A 354 3.48 -6.49 14.19
N TYR A 355 2.41 -6.15 14.90
CA TYR A 355 1.24 -7.00 15.08
C TYR A 355 -0.02 -6.20 14.79
N GLU A 356 -0.98 -6.81 14.07
CA GLU A 356 -2.24 -6.18 13.75
C GLU A 356 -3.38 -7.19 13.79
N LEU A 357 -4.51 -6.77 14.35
CA LEU A 357 -5.80 -7.46 14.30
C LEU A 357 -6.80 -6.56 13.58
N ARG A 358 -7.55 -7.14 12.65
CA ARG A 358 -8.56 -6.44 11.85
C ARG A 358 -9.90 -7.14 11.96
N LEU A 359 -10.96 -6.35 12.16
CA LEU A 359 -12.34 -6.78 11.97
C LEU A 359 -13.00 -5.78 11.01
N TYR A 360 -13.57 -6.27 9.92
CA TYR A 360 -14.21 -5.39 8.96
C TYR A 360 -15.43 -6.02 8.33
N GLY A 361 -16.36 -5.18 7.87
CA GLY A 361 -17.58 -5.61 7.21
C GLY A 361 -17.76 -4.91 5.89
N ILE A 362 -18.03 -5.65 4.84
CA ILE A 362 -18.31 -5.15 3.50
C ILE A 362 -19.80 -5.29 3.24
N GLY A 363 -20.46 -4.19 2.84
CA GLY A 363 -21.87 -4.17 2.45
C GLY A 363 -22.80 -4.67 3.53
N LEU A 364 -22.55 -4.32 4.81
CA LEU A 364 -23.39 -4.75 5.93
C LEU A 364 -24.84 -4.29 5.81
N LEU A 365 -25.06 -3.14 5.17
CA LEU A 365 -26.38 -2.61 4.89
C LEU A 365 -26.81 -2.97 3.45
N PRO A 366 -28.01 -3.54 3.22
CA PRO A 366 -28.48 -3.88 1.87
C PRO A 366 -28.53 -2.67 0.92
N SER A 367 -28.84 -1.48 1.42
CA SER A 367 -28.86 -0.23 0.66
C SER A 367 -27.46 0.32 0.33
N ARG A 368 -26.42 -0.22 0.94
CA ARG A 368 -25.03 0.24 0.83
C ARG A 368 -24.09 -0.96 0.63
N PRO A 369 -24.25 -1.73 -0.47
CA PRO A 369 -23.57 -3.02 -0.65
C PRO A 369 -22.05 -2.92 -0.88
N ARG A 370 -21.53 -1.72 -1.18
CA ARG A 370 -20.12 -1.45 -1.45
C ARG A 370 -19.40 -0.70 -0.34
N ASP A 371 -20.11 -0.37 0.74
CA ASP A 371 -19.52 0.35 1.86
C ASP A 371 -18.76 -0.60 2.78
N MET A 372 -17.75 -0.09 3.47
CA MET A 372 -16.96 -0.86 4.41
C MET A 372 -16.89 -0.14 5.76
N LEU A 373 -17.09 -0.91 6.83
CA LEU A 373 -16.82 -0.53 8.21
C LEU A 373 -15.65 -1.35 8.71
N SER A 374 -14.74 -0.74 9.47
CA SER A 374 -13.56 -1.46 9.97
C SER A 374 -13.14 -0.99 11.36
N LEU A 375 -12.56 -1.93 12.11
CA LEU A 375 -11.85 -1.70 13.37
C LEU A 375 -10.51 -2.43 13.29
N VAL A 376 -9.43 -1.70 13.55
CA VAL A 376 -8.07 -2.22 13.52
C VAL A 376 -7.36 -1.88 14.81
N VAL A 377 -6.68 -2.85 15.38
CA VAL A 377 -5.77 -2.68 16.51
C VAL A 377 -4.39 -3.09 16.06
N SER A 378 -3.40 -2.23 16.20
CA SER A 378 -2.02 -2.52 15.79
C SER A 378 -1.02 -2.12 16.86
N ARG A 379 0.07 -2.88 16.95
CA ARG A 379 1.21 -2.61 17.83
C ARG A 379 2.50 -2.64 17.03
N ASN A 380 3.28 -1.57 17.11
CA ASN A 380 4.66 -1.51 16.66
C ASN A 380 5.59 -1.67 17.85
N VAL A 381 6.62 -2.51 17.71
CA VAL A 381 7.71 -2.67 18.70
C VAL A 381 8.97 -2.10 18.08
N PHE A 382 9.66 -1.25 18.82
CA PHE A 382 10.89 -0.59 18.38
C PHE A 382 12.14 -1.38 18.75
N SER A 383 13.23 -1.03 18.11
CA SER A 383 14.55 -1.53 18.45
C SER A 383 14.92 -1.15 19.89
N HIS A 384 15.19 -2.13 20.72
CA HIS A 384 15.66 -1.89 22.08
C HIS A 384 17.00 -1.15 22.12
N TYR A 385 17.88 -1.33 21.12
CA TYR A 385 19.13 -0.56 21.01
C TYR A 385 18.86 0.95 20.89
N LEU A 386 17.85 1.34 20.13
CA LEU A 386 17.46 2.75 20.02
C LEU A 386 16.79 3.28 21.29
N VAL A 387 15.96 2.45 21.93
CA VAL A 387 15.31 2.81 23.22
C VAL A 387 16.36 3.02 24.29
N ASP A 388 17.29 2.08 24.47
CA ASP A 388 18.37 2.15 25.46
C ASP A 388 19.29 3.36 25.21
N ALA A 389 19.64 3.61 23.94
CA ALA A 389 20.44 4.78 23.57
C ALA A 389 19.75 6.10 23.91
N ALA A 390 18.43 6.21 23.69
CA ALA A 390 17.63 7.39 24.03
C ALA A 390 17.55 7.60 25.55
N LEU A 391 17.31 6.53 26.31
CA LEU A 391 17.29 6.57 27.78
C LEU A 391 18.64 6.96 28.36
N GLN A 392 19.74 6.45 27.81
CA GLN A 392 21.12 6.85 28.24
C GLN A 392 21.42 8.33 27.97
N GLN A 393 20.73 8.94 26.98
CA GLN A 393 20.81 10.37 26.70
C GLN A 393 19.84 11.21 27.55
N GLY A 394 19.14 10.59 28.52
CA GLY A 394 18.17 11.26 29.38
C GLY A 394 16.86 11.66 28.67
N GLN A 395 16.56 11.06 27.52
CA GLN A 395 15.33 11.29 26.79
C GLN A 395 14.21 10.38 27.31
N LEU A 396 12.95 10.83 27.17
CA LEU A 396 11.80 9.96 27.35
C LEU A 396 11.70 9.05 26.15
N ALA A 397 11.69 7.74 26.37
CA ALA A 397 11.60 6.73 25.32
C ALA A 397 10.62 5.62 25.70
N HIS A 398 10.09 4.96 24.69
CA HIS A 398 9.15 3.84 24.81
C HIS A 398 9.52 2.74 23.84
N ASP A 399 9.16 1.51 24.18
CA ASP A 399 9.49 0.30 23.43
C ASP A 399 8.46 -0.08 22.37
N ALA A 400 7.25 0.45 22.49
CA ALA A 400 6.15 0.12 21.58
C ALA A 400 5.14 1.25 21.47
N SER A 401 4.38 1.25 20.38
CA SER A 401 3.20 2.09 20.14
C SER A 401 1.99 1.21 19.87
N LEU A 402 0.85 1.57 20.46
CA LEU A 402 -0.43 0.91 20.23
C LEU A 402 -1.38 1.87 19.51
N SER A 403 -2.03 1.40 18.44
CA SER A 403 -3.06 2.17 17.74
C SER A 403 -4.37 1.39 17.66
N ILE A 404 -5.48 2.09 17.85
CA ILE A 404 -6.84 1.58 17.66
C ILE A 404 -7.53 2.54 16.70
N THR A 405 -7.97 2.05 15.55
CA THR A 405 -8.59 2.87 14.51
C THR A 405 -9.90 2.28 14.05
N ALA A 406 -10.95 3.07 14.06
CA ALA A 406 -12.24 2.75 13.44
C ALA A 406 -12.42 3.60 12.18
N GLY A 407 -12.94 3.00 11.11
CA GLY A 407 -13.15 3.69 9.85
C GLY A 407 -14.41 3.25 9.12
N TYR A 408 -15.04 4.18 8.41
CA TYR A 408 -16.13 3.94 7.48
C TYR A 408 -15.77 4.48 6.11
N SER A 409 -15.86 3.63 5.09
CA SER A 409 -15.63 3.99 3.68
C SER A 409 -16.91 3.78 2.89
N ALA A 410 -17.41 4.84 2.28
CA ALA A 410 -18.63 4.88 1.52
C ALA A 410 -18.36 4.96 0.01
N ALA A 411 -19.02 4.11 -0.77
CA ALA A 411 -19.14 4.28 -2.22
C ALA A 411 -20.19 5.37 -2.50
N ILE A 412 -19.73 6.56 -2.86
CA ILE A 412 -20.62 7.73 -3.06
C ILE A 412 -21.28 7.71 -4.44
N ALA A 413 -20.49 7.38 -5.46
CA ALA A 413 -20.91 7.26 -6.85
C ALA A 413 -19.95 6.30 -7.58
N PRO A 414 -20.25 5.87 -8.82
CA PRO A 414 -19.25 5.21 -9.64
C PRO A 414 -17.95 6.01 -9.66
N GLY A 415 -16.84 5.38 -9.41
CA GLY A 415 -15.51 6.01 -9.36
C GLY A 415 -15.23 6.89 -8.15
N ILE A 416 -16.18 7.15 -7.24
CA ILE A 416 -15.97 8.03 -6.08
C ILE A 416 -16.19 7.27 -4.78
N ARG A 417 -15.19 7.25 -3.94
CA ARG A 417 -15.28 6.77 -2.56
C ARG A 417 -14.88 7.88 -1.58
N ALA A 418 -15.58 7.97 -0.46
CA ALA A 418 -15.23 8.86 0.64
C ALA A 418 -15.15 8.06 1.95
N GLY A 419 -14.21 8.40 2.77
CA GLY A 419 -14.01 7.76 4.06
C GLY A 419 -13.86 8.74 5.19
N ILE A 420 -14.25 8.30 6.38
CA ILE A 420 -14.02 8.99 7.65
C ILE A 420 -13.56 7.96 8.68
N GLY A 421 -12.68 8.37 9.59
CA GLY A 421 -12.20 7.50 10.65
C GLY A 421 -11.79 8.27 11.89
N LEU A 422 -11.68 7.53 12.98
CA LEU A 422 -11.16 7.99 14.27
C LEU A 422 -10.07 7.03 14.70
N GLY A 423 -8.93 7.57 15.14
CA GLY A 423 -7.80 6.79 15.59
C GLY A 423 -7.24 7.29 16.90
N TYR A 424 -7.09 6.39 17.87
CA TYR A 424 -6.30 6.63 19.07
C TYR A 424 -4.95 5.95 18.92
N THR A 425 -3.87 6.67 19.19
CA THR A 425 -2.51 6.12 19.21
C THR A 425 -1.82 6.51 20.49
N ASP A 426 -1.38 5.51 21.23
CA ASP A 426 -0.47 5.68 22.35
C ASP A 426 0.94 5.81 21.81
N HIS A 427 1.65 6.88 22.17
CA HIS A 427 2.98 7.22 21.69
C HIS A 427 3.08 7.24 20.13
N PRO A 428 2.53 8.28 19.47
CA PRO A 428 2.51 8.36 17.99
C PRO A 428 3.90 8.60 17.36
N THR A 429 4.91 8.97 18.17
CA THR A 429 6.30 9.12 17.70
C THR A 429 7.09 7.84 17.86
N PRO A 430 7.99 7.50 16.93
CA PRO A 430 8.87 6.34 17.09
C PRO A 430 9.94 6.59 18.17
N VAL A 431 10.07 5.67 19.15
CA VAL A 431 11.09 5.62 20.18
C VAL A 431 11.04 6.78 21.17
N VAL A 432 11.36 8.00 20.75
CA VAL A 432 11.46 9.19 21.62
C VAL A 432 10.15 9.97 21.60
N TYR A 433 9.70 10.37 22.77
CA TYR A 433 8.51 11.21 22.93
C TYR A 433 8.73 12.36 23.92
N THR A 434 7.82 13.29 23.94
CA THR A 434 7.68 14.33 24.98
C THR A 434 6.34 14.14 25.69
N PRO A 435 6.13 14.72 26.88
CA PRO A 435 4.83 14.64 27.55
C PRO A 435 3.66 15.08 26.66
N GLN A 436 3.92 16.00 25.70
CA GLN A 436 2.92 16.53 24.77
C GLN A 436 2.67 15.59 23.57
N THR A 437 3.53 14.60 23.31
CA THR A 437 3.39 13.61 22.24
C THR A 437 3.18 12.20 22.79
N GLY A 438 2.66 12.08 24.01
CA GLY A 438 2.42 10.78 24.67
C GLY A 438 1.23 10.03 24.08
N SER A 439 0.25 10.75 23.50
CA SER A 439 -0.88 10.13 22.81
C SER A 439 -1.42 11.03 21.71
N ALA A 440 -2.18 10.46 20.80
CA ALA A 440 -2.91 11.17 19.76
C ALA A 440 -4.32 10.60 19.59
N PHE A 441 -5.31 11.48 19.37
CA PHE A 441 -6.65 11.11 18.95
C PHE A 441 -6.97 11.85 17.65
N ASN A 442 -6.87 11.15 16.55
CA ASN A 442 -6.93 11.74 15.23
C ASN A 442 -8.29 11.51 14.56
N ILE A 443 -8.77 12.54 13.86
CA ILE A 443 -9.79 12.41 12.84
C ILE A 443 -9.11 12.22 11.48
N LEU A 444 -9.70 11.35 10.68
CA LEU A 444 -9.29 11.05 9.31
C LEU A 444 -10.41 11.37 8.35
N ALA A 445 -10.05 11.88 7.19
CA ALA A 445 -10.95 11.90 6.06
C ALA A 445 -10.19 11.58 4.79
N ASN A 446 -10.83 10.83 3.88
CA ASN A 446 -10.27 10.65 2.56
C ASN A 446 -11.33 10.69 1.46
N VAL A 447 -10.89 11.03 0.26
CA VAL A 447 -11.69 10.90 -0.97
C VAL A 447 -10.79 10.31 -2.05
N ILE A 448 -11.26 9.22 -2.65
CA ILE A 448 -10.63 8.61 -3.80
C ILE A 448 -11.56 8.75 -5.00
N ALA A 449 -11.01 9.22 -6.10
CA ALA A 449 -11.72 9.39 -7.37
C ALA A 449 -10.97 8.64 -8.47
N PHE A 450 -11.66 7.73 -9.16
CA PHE A 450 -11.16 7.02 -10.34
C PHE A 450 -11.76 7.60 -11.61
N TRP A 451 -10.95 7.87 -12.59
CA TRP A 451 -11.30 8.53 -13.87
C TRP A 451 -10.56 7.93 -15.07
#